data_d9c0c8f7d139fb776653c4a09c6beaba
#
_entry.id   d9c0c8f7d139fb776653c4a09c6beaba
#
_cell.length_a   1.000
_cell.length_b   1.000
_cell.length_c   1.000
_cell.angle_alpha   90.00
_cell.angle_beta   90.00
_cell.angle_gamma   90.00
#
_symmetry.space_group_name_H-M   'P 1'
#
loop_
_entity.id
_entity.type
_entity.pdbx_description
1 polymer ?
#
loop_
_entity_poly.entity_id
_entity_poly.type
_entity_poly.pdbx_seq_one_letter_code
_entity_poly.pdbx_strand_id
1 'polypeptide(L)' 'MKVRVHITLKPGVLDPQGAAVRRSLDSLGFDGIEKVRQGKVIELDLKETDVLRATVQVEKMCEKLLANTVIENYLVEI' A
#
# COMPACT_ATOMS: atom_id res chain seq x y z
N MET A 1 -13.76 -14.98 -0.49
CA MET A 1 -12.90 -14.59 0.65
C MET A 1 -12.47 -13.14 0.47
N LYS A 2 -12.27 -12.45 1.56
CA LYS A 2 -11.84 -11.05 1.54
C LYS A 2 -10.31 -10.99 1.58
N VAL A 3 -9.74 -10.17 0.68
CA VAL A 3 -8.29 -10.00 0.58
C VAL A 3 -8.00 -8.51 0.62
N ARG A 4 -6.94 -8.13 1.35
CA ARG A 4 -6.44 -6.76 1.37
C ARG A 4 -5.05 -6.73 0.76
N VAL A 5 -4.83 -5.76 -0.11
CA VAL A 5 -3.52 -5.52 -0.69
C VAL A 5 -3.02 -4.16 -0.18
N HIS A 6 -1.92 -4.19 0.53
CA HIS A 6 -1.27 -2.98 1.04
C HIS A 6 -0.21 -2.56 0.03
N ILE A 7 -0.33 -1.35 -0.50
CA ILE A 7 0.57 -0.82 -1.53
C ILE A 7 1.26 0.41 -0.99
N THR A 8 2.59 0.38 -0.98
CA THR A 8 3.42 1.47 -0.48
C THR A 8 4.53 1.78 -1.46
N LEU A 9 5.02 3.02 -1.43
CA LEU A 9 6.17 3.41 -2.24
C LEU A 9 7.44 2.73 -1.74
N LYS A 10 8.30 2.34 -2.66
CA LYS A 10 9.61 1.79 -2.33
C LYS A 10 10.47 2.84 -1.60
N PRO A 11 11.39 2.40 -0.73
CA PRO A 11 12.34 3.31 -0.11
C PRO A 11 13.08 4.12 -1.20
N GLY A 12 13.28 5.41 -0.94
CA GLY A 12 13.97 6.29 -1.89
C GLY A 12 13.07 6.95 -2.93
N VAL A 13 11.83 6.47 -3.09
CA VAL A 13 10.86 7.13 -3.97
C VAL A 13 10.24 8.31 -3.23
N LEU A 14 10.20 9.47 -3.87
CA LEU A 14 9.61 10.66 -3.29
C LEU A 14 8.11 10.47 -3.06
N ASP A 15 7.64 10.94 -1.90
CA ASP A 15 6.25 10.88 -1.49
C ASP A 15 5.75 12.29 -1.16
N PRO A 16 5.28 13.05 -2.18
CA PRO A 16 4.80 14.42 -1.94
C PRO A 16 3.60 14.48 -1.01
N GLN A 17 2.74 13.47 -1.04
CA GLN A 17 1.56 13.42 -0.16
C GLN A 17 1.98 13.18 1.29
N GLY A 18 2.89 12.25 1.53
CA GLY A 18 3.43 12.01 2.87
C GLY A 18 4.14 13.23 3.42
N ALA A 19 4.91 13.94 2.60
CA ALA A 19 5.57 15.16 2.99
C ALA A 19 4.57 16.26 3.36
N ALA A 20 3.49 16.39 2.58
CA ALA A 20 2.43 17.35 2.87
C ALA A 20 1.71 17.04 4.19
N VAL A 21 1.43 15.77 4.45
CA VAL A 21 0.82 15.34 5.72
C VAL A 21 1.74 15.71 6.89
N ARG A 22 3.03 15.44 6.75
CA ARG A 22 3.99 15.79 7.80
C ARG A 22 3.99 17.28 8.11
N ARG A 23 4.05 18.13 7.09
CA ARG A 23 4.01 19.59 7.27
C ARG A 23 2.73 20.04 7.94
N SER A 24 1.60 19.44 7.57
CA SER A 24 0.31 19.77 8.18
C SER A 24 0.29 19.38 9.66
N LEU A 25 0.81 18.23 10.01
CA LEU A 25 0.89 17.79 11.42
C LEU A 25 1.79 18.72 12.23
N ASP A 26 2.92 19.13 11.68
CA ASP A 26 3.79 20.11 12.35
C ASP A 26 3.04 21.43 12.61
N SER A 27 2.27 21.90 11.63
CA SER A 27 1.47 23.12 11.76
C SER A 27 0.39 23.01 12.82
N LEU A 28 -0.10 21.81 13.07
CA LEU A 28 -1.12 21.53 14.10
C LEU A 28 -0.51 21.33 15.49
N GLY A 29 0.81 21.42 15.62
CA GLY A 29 1.50 21.32 16.90
C GLY A 29 1.95 19.92 17.30
N PHE A 30 1.90 18.97 16.39
CA PHE A 30 2.41 17.62 16.66
C PHE A 30 3.91 17.57 16.39
N ASP A 31 4.70 17.39 17.44
CA ASP A 31 6.14 17.34 17.36
C ASP A 31 6.65 15.90 17.24
N GLY A 32 7.91 15.77 16.82
CA GLY A 32 8.61 14.49 16.85
C GLY A 32 8.29 13.54 15.70
N ILE A 33 7.61 14.03 14.68
CA ILE A 33 7.32 13.21 13.49
C ILE A 33 8.50 13.29 12.54
N GLU A 34 9.27 12.22 12.46
CA GLU A 34 10.47 12.19 11.63
C GLU A 34 10.12 11.93 10.17
N LYS A 35 9.13 11.07 9.90
CA LYS A 35 8.81 10.64 8.56
C LYS A 35 7.35 10.24 8.45
N VAL A 36 6.71 10.61 7.35
CA VAL A 36 5.38 10.16 6.99
C VAL A 36 5.43 9.57 5.59
N ARG A 37 4.92 8.35 5.46
CA ARG A 37 4.80 7.67 4.18
C ARG A 37 3.33 7.33 3.99
N GLN A 38 2.80 7.66 2.81
CA GLN A 38 1.40 7.38 2.49
C GLN A 38 1.32 6.22 1.52
N GLY A 39 0.38 5.34 1.76
CA GLY A 39 0.11 4.21 0.88
C GLY A 39 -1.37 4.06 0.69
N LYS A 40 -1.77 2.95 0.10
CA LYS A 40 -3.18 2.64 -0.12
C LYS A 40 -3.46 1.19 0.18
N VAL A 41 -4.72 0.88 0.47
CA VAL A 41 -5.22 -0.47 0.67
C VAL A 41 -6.31 -0.73 -0.36
N ILE A 42 -6.17 -1.84 -1.08
CA ILE A 42 -7.20 -2.28 -2.02
C ILE A 42 -7.85 -3.53 -1.42
N GLU A 43 -9.16 -3.50 -1.26
CA GLU A 43 -9.92 -4.65 -0.76
C GLU A 43 -10.57 -5.38 -1.92
N LEU A 44 -10.42 -6.70 -1.93
CA LEU A 44 -10.99 -7.57 -2.95
C LEU A 44 -11.87 -8.61 -2.30
N ASP A 45 -13.00 -8.91 -2.95
CA ASP A 45 -13.86 -10.03 -2.56
C ASP A 45 -13.77 -11.07 -3.66
N LEU A 46 -13.17 -12.21 -3.35
CA LEU A 46 -12.94 -13.27 -4.33
C LEU A 46 -13.89 -14.44 -4.11
N LYS A 47 -14.28 -15.07 -5.20
CA LYS A 47 -15.05 -16.33 -5.14
C LYS A 47 -14.17 -17.50 -4.73
N GLU A 48 -12.86 -17.38 -4.89
CA GLU A 48 -11.89 -18.41 -4.51
C GLU A 48 -11.96 -18.68 -3.02
N THR A 49 -11.86 -19.95 -2.65
CA THR A 49 -11.90 -20.39 -1.24
C THR A 49 -10.57 -20.95 -0.75
N ASP A 50 -9.65 -21.25 -1.64
CA ASP A 50 -8.33 -21.76 -1.30
C ASP A 50 -7.36 -20.58 -1.11
N VAL A 51 -6.76 -20.50 0.07
CA VAL A 51 -5.86 -19.38 0.42
C VAL A 51 -4.64 -19.31 -0.50
N LEU A 52 -4.05 -20.45 -0.83
CA LEU A 52 -2.86 -20.46 -1.70
C LEU A 52 -3.19 -20.00 -3.12
N ARG A 53 -4.31 -20.47 -3.66
CA ARG A 53 -4.75 -20.05 -4.99
C ARG A 53 -5.11 -18.57 -5.01
N ALA A 54 -5.80 -18.09 -3.97
CA ALA A 54 -6.15 -16.69 -3.84
C ALA A 54 -4.89 -15.81 -3.80
N THR A 55 -3.89 -16.20 -3.03
CA THR A 55 -2.63 -15.48 -2.91
C THR A 55 -1.93 -15.36 -4.27
N VAL A 56 -1.78 -16.48 -4.98
CA VAL A 56 -1.14 -16.48 -6.30
C VAL A 56 -1.90 -15.58 -7.29
N GLN A 57 -3.23 -15.68 -7.27
CA GLN A 57 -4.09 -14.91 -8.15
C GLN A 57 -3.96 -13.41 -7.89
N VAL A 58 -3.98 -13.01 -6.62
CA VAL A 58 -3.87 -11.61 -6.23
C VAL A 58 -2.47 -11.05 -6.51
N GLU A 59 -1.42 -11.84 -6.33
CA GLU A 59 -0.08 -11.42 -6.69
C GLU A 59 0.03 -11.12 -8.20
N LYS A 60 -0.60 -11.93 -9.03
CA LYS A 60 -0.67 -11.66 -10.47
C LYS A 60 -1.43 -10.37 -10.77
N MET A 61 -2.51 -10.11 -10.05
CA MET A 61 -3.26 -8.86 -10.19
C MET A 61 -2.39 -7.66 -9.82
N CYS A 62 -1.60 -7.76 -8.76
CA CYS A 62 -0.68 -6.71 -8.35
C CYS A 62 0.33 -6.41 -9.43
N GLU A 63 0.94 -7.45 -9.99
CA GLU A 63 1.96 -7.30 -11.03
C GLU A 63 1.42 -6.70 -12.31
N LYS A 64 0.16 -7.00 -12.65
CA LYS A 64 -0.43 -6.55 -13.91
C LYS A 64 -1.15 -5.22 -13.81
N LEU A 65 -1.70 -4.88 -12.64
CA LEU A 65 -2.57 -3.70 -12.53
C LEU A 65 -2.49 -2.97 -11.20
N LEU A 66 -2.59 -3.71 -10.07
CA LEU A 66 -2.87 -3.06 -8.78
C LEU A 66 -1.70 -2.24 -8.25
N ALA A 67 -0.48 -2.63 -8.56
CA ALA A 67 0.72 -1.93 -8.11
C ALA A 67 1.61 -1.59 -9.29
N ASN A 68 2.24 -0.42 -9.23
CA ASN A 68 3.31 -0.07 -10.15
C ASN A 68 4.62 -0.57 -9.56
N THR A 69 5.04 -1.77 -9.95
CA THR A 69 6.17 -2.47 -9.34
C THR A 69 7.53 -1.81 -9.56
N VAL A 70 7.60 -0.80 -10.42
CA VAL A 70 8.81 0.01 -10.58
C VAL A 70 9.05 0.88 -9.34
N ILE A 71 7.98 1.43 -8.78
CA ILE A 71 8.07 2.39 -7.67
C ILE A 71 7.33 1.95 -6.40
N GLU A 72 6.54 0.88 -6.46
CA GLU A 72 5.72 0.43 -5.34
C GLU A 72 6.05 -0.99 -4.90
N ASN A 73 5.90 -1.24 -3.62
CA ASN A 73 5.87 -2.58 -3.03
C ASN A 73 4.42 -2.92 -2.70
N TYR A 74 4.11 -4.21 -2.62
CA TYR A 74 2.79 -4.65 -2.21
C TYR A 74 2.89 -5.81 -1.22
N LEU A 75 1.88 -5.92 -0.36
CA LEU A 75 1.74 -7.01 0.59
C LEU A 75 0.31 -7.51 0.53
N VAL A 76 0.14 -8.81 0.32
CA VAL A 76 -1.17 -9.46 0.28
C VAL A 76 -1.51 -9.97 1.67
N GLU A 77 -2.67 -9.56 2.17
CA GLU A 77 -3.19 -9.97 3.47
C GLU A 77 -4.53 -10.69 3.27
N ILE A 78 -4.61 -11.91 3.74
CA ILE A 78 -5.83 -12.72 3.65
C ILE A 78 -6.33 -13.11 5.05
#